data_5ac531235ae7455091f8f2c0b331a0ba
#
_entry.id   5ac531235ae7455091f8f2c0b331a0ba
#
_cell.length_a   1.000
_cell.length_b   1.000
_cell.length_c   1.000
_cell.angle_alpha   90.00
_cell.angle_beta   90.00
_cell.angle_gamma   90.00
#
_symmetry.space_group_name_H-M   'P 1'
#
loop_
_entity.id
_entity.type
_entity.pdbx_description
1 polymer ?
#
loop_
_entity_poly.entity_id
_entity_poly.type
_entity_poly.pdbx_seq_one_letter_code
_entity_poly.pdbx_strand_id
1 'polypeptide(L)'
;MRWLRTLAALAVAGACALGIRVLSRGGETAATGRAPLVAADAIDAERLSEVVVEREGTRYRFERRDGAWWQTEPVRHPVDGWSMRQLATRVLKTEAVRAVAPTDATLRDAGLAPAVGRLEFAEEGSEGAAGRRLSIELGKRSLAGRAYARVAGGDVAVIDGTLHDIVLERDPREFRRREIFPDLATIDAAMFESGPNKVVLAREGRAYRLEAPVRTRADRAQAEEFVDALKRAKSAGFVTDAPNDLAIYGLSPPSATIEVRSGGSVQRLFVGDPVSIGAQDRFGLVEGTPSVVRVPATALATAIPRYERLIDGTATAVRAQDVGAIDIDGADEYLSLRRGTDGWTAEIGRRGSESRRAGRISKDAAERLLASLTTARAGSVQVAAFPQ
;
A
#
# COMPACT_ATOMS: atom_id res chain seq x y z
N MET A 1 61.89 35.23 -34.59
CA MET A 1 61.62 34.29 -33.49
C MET A 1 60.10 33.91 -33.35
N ARG A 2 59.16 34.56 -33.95
CA ARG A 2 57.70 34.21 -33.84
C ARG A 2 57.29 33.01 -34.69
N TRP A 3 57.89 32.76 -35.80
CA TRP A 3 57.63 31.69 -36.74
C TRP A 3 57.96 30.27 -36.22
N LEU A 4 59.06 30.16 -35.42
CA LEU A 4 59.42 28.87 -34.84
C LEU A 4 58.40 28.38 -33.77
N ARG A 5 57.78 29.31 -33.07
CA ARG A 5 56.69 28.93 -32.08
C ARG A 5 55.41 28.44 -32.73
N THR A 6 55.05 28.99 -33.87
CA THR A 6 53.87 28.53 -34.65
C THR A 6 54.11 27.17 -35.28
N LEU A 7 55.32 26.90 -35.78
CA LEU A 7 55.67 25.57 -36.30
C LEU A 7 55.70 24.49 -35.22
N ALA A 8 56.21 24.80 -34.02
CA ALA A 8 56.19 23.88 -32.90
C ALA A 8 54.75 23.56 -32.43
N ALA A 9 53.84 24.56 -32.39
CA ALA A 9 52.46 24.37 -32.05
C ALA A 9 51.68 23.51 -33.06
N LEU A 10 51.97 23.69 -34.37
CA LEU A 10 51.43 22.86 -35.44
C LEU A 10 51.94 21.41 -35.41
N ALA A 11 53.23 21.21 -35.06
CA ALA A 11 53.79 19.86 -34.89
C ALA A 11 53.17 19.10 -33.70
N VAL A 12 52.95 19.79 -32.58
CA VAL A 12 52.27 19.21 -31.39
C VAL A 12 50.79 18.89 -31.69
N ALA A 13 50.09 19.80 -32.39
CA ALA A 13 48.69 19.55 -32.80
C ALA A 13 48.63 18.40 -33.82
N GLY A 14 49.55 18.26 -34.73
CA GLY A 14 49.67 17.15 -35.67
C GLY A 14 49.98 15.82 -34.95
N ALA A 15 50.85 15.80 -33.98
CA ALA A 15 51.17 14.63 -33.20
C ALA A 15 49.98 14.18 -32.31
N CYS A 16 49.25 15.13 -31.71
CA CYS A 16 48.03 14.84 -30.98
C CYS A 16 46.92 14.28 -31.89
N ALA A 17 46.76 14.86 -33.10
CA ALA A 17 45.77 14.34 -34.08
C ALA A 17 46.15 12.96 -34.63
N LEU A 18 47.45 12.66 -34.81
CA LEU A 18 47.95 11.33 -35.18
C LEU A 18 47.76 10.33 -34.02
N GLY A 19 48.06 10.75 -32.77
CA GLY A 19 47.87 9.95 -31.58
C GLY A 19 46.39 9.55 -31.37
N ILE A 20 45.52 10.51 -31.56
CA ILE A 20 44.06 10.25 -31.50
C ILE A 20 43.64 9.29 -32.64
N ARG A 21 44.22 9.40 -33.82
CA ARG A 21 43.86 8.54 -34.96
C ARG A 21 44.48 7.13 -34.86
N VAL A 22 45.60 6.95 -34.19
CA VAL A 22 46.19 5.64 -33.90
C VAL A 22 45.44 4.95 -32.73
N LEU A 23 45.08 5.71 -31.72
CA LEU A 23 44.23 5.21 -30.61
C LEU A 23 42.79 4.86 -31.09
N SER A 24 42.27 5.52 -32.11
CA SER A 24 40.99 5.20 -32.70
C SER A 24 41.03 4.04 -33.71
N ARG A 25 42.22 3.60 -34.19
CA ARG A 25 42.35 2.43 -35.06
C ARG A 25 42.59 1.10 -34.38
N GLY A 26 42.88 1.10 -33.08
CA GLY A 26 43.08 -0.10 -32.24
C GLY A 26 41.77 -0.62 -31.58
N GLY A 27 40.63 -0.05 -31.89
CA GLY A 27 39.33 -0.50 -31.35
C GLY A 27 38.53 -1.19 -32.42
N GLU A 28 38.46 -2.51 -32.36
CA GLU A 28 37.48 -3.33 -33.09
C GLU A 28 36.10 -2.72 -33.03
N THR A 29 35.45 -2.69 -34.17
CA THR A 29 34.09 -2.25 -34.46
C THR A 29 33.13 -2.23 -33.31
N ALA A 30 33.11 -1.09 -32.56
CA ALA A 30 32.00 -0.79 -31.71
C ALA A 30 30.79 -0.48 -32.60
N ALA A 31 29.81 -1.34 -32.63
CA ALA A 31 28.53 -1.07 -33.26
C ALA A 31 27.94 0.20 -32.62
N THR A 32 28.00 1.32 -33.36
CA THR A 32 27.42 2.60 -32.94
C THR A 32 25.93 2.63 -33.29
N GLY A 33 25.18 1.72 -32.70
CA GLY A 33 23.72 1.66 -32.81
C GLY A 33 23.13 1.23 -31.46
N ARG A 34 21.98 1.77 -31.09
CA ARG A 34 21.24 1.25 -29.96
C ARG A 34 20.81 -0.17 -30.26
N ALA A 35 21.22 -1.12 -29.47
CA ALA A 35 20.85 -2.51 -29.57
C ALA A 35 20.22 -2.96 -28.25
N PRO A 36 19.23 -3.87 -28.23
CA PRO A 36 18.71 -4.39 -26.98
C PRO A 36 19.82 -5.08 -26.17
N LEU A 37 19.84 -4.86 -24.84
CA LEU A 37 20.80 -5.51 -23.95
C LEU A 37 20.62 -7.03 -23.96
N VAL A 38 19.38 -7.48 -24.04
CA VAL A 38 18.98 -8.90 -24.12
C VAL A 38 18.02 -9.10 -25.31
N ALA A 39 17.97 -10.30 -25.84
CA ALA A 39 16.99 -10.64 -26.89
C ALA A 39 15.56 -10.46 -26.36
N ALA A 40 14.64 -10.07 -27.24
CA ALA A 40 13.26 -9.79 -26.84
C ALA A 40 12.52 -11.00 -26.24
N ASP A 41 12.97 -12.20 -26.61
CA ASP A 41 12.48 -13.48 -26.14
C ASP A 41 13.37 -14.14 -25.07
N ALA A 42 14.36 -13.42 -24.54
CA ALA A 42 15.29 -13.96 -23.54
C ALA A 42 14.58 -14.49 -22.30
N ILE A 43 13.48 -13.85 -21.92
CA ILE A 43 12.63 -14.27 -20.81
C ILE A 43 11.18 -13.81 -21.03
N ASP A 44 10.22 -14.60 -20.56
CA ASP A 44 8.80 -14.27 -20.55
C ASP A 44 8.39 -13.80 -19.15
N ALA A 45 8.03 -12.52 -19.03
CA ALA A 45 7.64 -11.90 -17.77
C ALA A 45 6.42 -12.56 -17.10
N GLU A 46 5.52 -13.17 -17.86
CA GLU A 46 4.33 -13.86 -17.33
C GLU A 46 4.66 -15.28 -16.80
N ARG A 47 5.74 -15.88 -17.27
CA ARG A 47 6.21 -17.21 -16.86
C ARG A 47 7.29 -17.20 -15.79
N LEU A 48 7.62 -16.03 -15.27
CA LEU A 48 8.58 -15.90 -14.18
C LEU A 48 8.18 -16.73 -12.97
N SER A 49 9.13 -17.52 -12.45
CA SER A 49 9.03 -18.27 -11.21
C SER A 49 9.97 -17.76 -10.13
N GLU A 50 11.11 -17.15 -10.52
CA GLU A 50 12.12 -16.65 -9.59
C GLU A 50 12.77 -15.37 -10.12
N VAL A 51 13.05 -14.44 -9.20
CA VAL A 51 13.89 -13.27 -9.41
C VAL A 51 14.87 -13.17 -8.26
N VAL A 52 16.15 -12.97 -8.55
CA VAL A 52 17.20 -12.76 -7.53
C VAL A 52 17.88 -11.43 -7.79
N VAL A 53 17.98 -10.62 -6.75
CA VAL A 53 18.74 -9.37 -6.72
C VAL A 53 19.89 -9.53 -5.73
N GLU A 54 21.13 -9.44 -6.19
CA GLU A 54 22.32 -9.41 -5.34
C GLU A 54 22.92 -8.00 -5.36
N ARG A 55 23.09 -7.41 -4.19
CA ARG A 55 23.73 -6.11 -4.02
C ARG A 55 24.37 -6.00 -2.64
N GLU A 56 25.51 -5.33 -2.56
CA GLU A 56 26.19 -5.06 -1.28
C GLU A 56 26.38 -6.34 -0.42
N GLY A 57 26.63 -7.48 -1.06
CA GLY A 57 26.79 -8.76 -0.38
C GLY A 57 25.49 -9.39 0.15
N THR A 58 24.35 -8.73 -0.05
CA THR A 58 23.06 -9.26 0.35
C THR A 58 22.31 -9.83 -0.85
N ARG A 59 21.72 -11.01 -0.66
CA ARG A 59 20.89 -11.68 -1.64
C ARG A 59 19.42 -11.51 -1.28
N TYR A 60 18.64 -11.01 -2.23
CA TYR A 60 17.19 -10.91 -2.16
C TYR A 60 16.59 -11.87 -3.18
N ARG A 61 15.86 -12.86 -2.69
CA ARG A 61 15.24 -13.88 -3.54
C ARG A 61 13.74 -13.76 -3.49
N PHE A 62 13.14 -13.70 -4.66
CA PHE A 62 11.70 -13.60 -4.87
C PHE A 62 11.26 -14.82 -5.65
N GLU A 63 10.29 -15.56 -5.12
CA GLU A 63 9.78 -16.78 -5.73
C GLU A 63 8.27 -16.72 -5.88
N ARG A 64 7.77 -17.28 -6.97
CA ARG A 64 6.35 -17.50 -7.19
C ARG A 64 5.97 -18.90 -6.69
N ARG A 65 5.06 -18.95 -5.70
CA ARG A 65 4.54 -20.17 -5.11
C ARG A 65 3.01 -20.11 -5.08
N ASP A 66 2.34 -21.11 -5.58
CA ASP A 66 0.88 -21.19 -5.63
C ASP A 66 0.22 -19.94 -6.23
N GLY A 67 0.85 -19.40 -7.29
CA GLY A 67 0.39 -18.19 -7.99
C GLY A 67 0.71 -16.86 -7.30
N ALA A 68 1.18 -16.85 -6.07
CA ALA A 68 1.57 -15.67 -5.31
C ALA A 68 3.09 -15.48 -5.26
N TRP A 69 3.54 -14.24 -5.24
CA TRP A 69 4.95 -13.90 -5.12
C TRP A 69 5.36 -13.68 -3.67
N TRP A 70 6.50 -14.25 -3.30
CA TRP A 70 7.10 -14.15 -1.98
C TRP A 70 8.56 -13.79 -2.08
N GLN A 71 9.02 -12.86 -1.25
CA GLN A 71 10.42 -12.77 -0.91
C GLN A 71 10.73 -13.92 0.04
N THR A 72 11.76 -14.71 -0.25
CA THR A 72 12.19 -15.87 0.55
C THR A 72 13.51 -15.64 1.25
N GLU A 73 14.33 -14.72 0.74
CA GLU A 73 15.60 -14.28 1.33
C GLU A 73 15.68 -12.74 1.32
N PRO A 74 16.25 -12.10 2.35
CA PRO A 74 16.74 -12.65 3.63
C PRO A 74 15.60 -13.00 4.61
N VAL A 75 14.40 -12.48 4.40
CA VAL A 75 13.21 -12.76 5.23
C VAL A 75 12.01 -13.06 4.35
N ARG A 76 11.09 -13.87 4.88
CA ARG A 76 9.86 -14.20 4.15
C ARG A 76 8.85 -13.06 4.23
N HIS A 77 8.41 -12.55 3.07
CA HIS A 77 7.41 -11.50 2.98
C HIS A 77 6.62 -11.60 1.66
N PRO A 78 5.29 -11.34 1.64
CA PRO A 78 4.54 -11.28 0.40
C PRO A 78 5.02 -10.12 -0.48
N VAL A 79 5.05 -10.34 -1.79
CA VAL A 79 5.57 -9.41 -2.79
C VAL A 79 4.47 -9.07 -3.79
N ASP A 80 4.54 -7.86 -4.34
CA ASP A 80 3.69 -7.47 -5.44
C ASP A 80 4.18 -8.07 -6.76
N GLY A 81 3.44 -9.03 -7.29
CA GLY A 81 3.80 -9.73 -8.52
C GLY A 81 3.84 -8.83 -9.76
N TRP A 82 3.11 -7.72 -9.76
CA TRP A 82 3.19 -6.71 -10.81
C TRP A 82 4.60 -6.10 -10.86
N SER A 83 5.18 -5.79 -9.70
CA SER A 83 6.53 -5.25 -9.59
C SER A 83 7.59 -6.20 -10.17
N MET A 84 7.45 -7.50 -9.99
CA MET A 84 8.36 -8.50 -10.57
C MET A 84 8.27 -8.52 -12.11
N ARG A 85 7.07 -8.50 -12.67
CA ARG A 85 6.88 -8.40 -14.13
C ARG A 85 7.40 -7.09 -14.69
N GLN A 86 7.21 -5.98 -13.99
CA GLN A 86 7.74 -4.67 -14.42
C GLN A 86 9.27 -4.67 -14.44
N LEU A 87 9.93 -5.31 -13.49
CA LEU A 87 11.39 -5.43 -13.47
C LEU A 87 11.88 -6.21 -14.70
N ALA A 88 11.29 -7.37 -15.01
CA ALA A 88 11.62 -8.13 -16.20
C ALA A 88 11.36 -7.34 -17.50
N THR A 89 10.20 -6.68 -17.58
CA THR A 89 9.87 -5.82 -18.74
C THR A 89 10.88 -4.69 -18.91
N ARG A 90 11.38 -4.13 -17.82
CA ARG A 90 12.40 -3.07 -17.87
C ARG A 90 13.71 -3.63 -18.46
N VAL A 91 14.12 -4.80 -18.02
CA VAL A 91 15.32 -5.47 -18.57
C VAL A 91 15.20 -5.71 -20.07
N LEU A 92 14.07 -6.27 -20.52
CA LEU A 92 13.80 -6.52 -21.94
C LEU A 92 13.80 -5.24 -22.81
N LYS A 93 13.46 -4.09 -22.21
CA LYS A 93 13.45 -2.78 -22.87
C LYS A 93 14.77 -2.01 -22.71
N THR A 94 15.75 -2.56 -21.99
CA THR A 94 17.04 -1.90 -21.78
C THR A 94 17.85 -1.98 -23.06
N GLU A 95 18.35 -0.83 -23.52
CA GLU A 95 19.18 -0.72 -24.72
C GLU A 95 20.65 -0.48 -24.34
N ALA A 96 21.54 -1.17 -25.02
CA ALA A 96 22.97 -0.90 -25.01
C ALA A 96 23.28 0.19 -26.04
N VAL A 97 23.96 1.24 -25.60
CA VAL A 97 24.44 2.34 -26.49
C VAL A 97 25.76 1.94 -27.15
N ARG A 98 26.53 1.11 -26.47
CA ARG A 98 27.84 0.60 -26.91
C ARG A 98 28.08 -0.75 -26.25
N ALA A 99 28.69 -1.66 -26.99
CA ALA A 99 29.22 -2.92 -26.47
C ALA A 99 30.75 -2.96 -26.68
N VAL A 100 31.47 -3.57 -25.75
CA VAL A 100 32.94 -3.69 -25.75
C VAL A 100 33.29 -5.11 -25.32
N ALA A 101 34.32 -5.68 -25.93
CA ALA A 101 34.79 -7.04 -25.60
C ALA A 101 35.15 -7.18 -24.10
N PRO A 102 34.82 -8.32 -23.49
CA PRO A 102 34.97 -8.56 -22.04
C PRO A 102 36.40 -9.00 -21.69
N THR A 103 37.40 -8.11 -21.89
CA THR A 103 38.76 -8.36 -21.42
C THR A 103 38.84 -8.16 -19.90
N ASP A 104 39.86 -8.76 -19.25
CA ASP A 104 40.08 -8.57 -17.80
C ASP A 104 40.23 -7.09 -17.40
N ALA A 105 40.84 -6.28 -18.25
CA ALA A 105 40.94 -4.85 -18.04
C ALA A 105 39.57 -4.18 -18.14
N THR A 106 38.83 -4.45 -19.20
CA THR A 106 37.49 -3.88 -19.41
C THR A 106 36.51 -4.28 -18.28
N LEU A 107 36.56 -5.52 -17.83
CA LEU A 107 35.74 -6.00 -16.72
C LEU A 107 36.02 -5.31 -15.40
N ARG A 108 37.31 -5.13 -15.06
CA ARG A 108 37.74 -4.38 -13.86
C ARG A 108 37.36 -2.90 -13.95
N ASP A 109 37.61 -2.28 -15.12
CA ASP A 109 37.31 -0.88 -15.34
C ASP A 109 35.81 -0.58 -15.32
N ALA A 110 34.99 -1.52 -15.77
CA ALA A 110 33.54 -1.45 -15.70
C ALA A 110 32.96 -1.80 -14.31
N GLY A 111 33.77 -2.33 -13.37
CA GLY A 111 33.31 -2.81 -12.08
C GLY A 111 32.47 -4.08 -12.19
N LEU A 112 32.85 -4.97 -13.13
CA LEU A 112 32.20 -6.26 -13.37
C LEU A 112 33.07 -7.45 -12.91
N ALA A 113 34.27 -7.17 -12.42
CA ALA A 113 35.16 -8.16 -11.84
C ALA A 113 35.78 -7.64 -10.51
N PRO A 114 35.09 -7.83 -9.35
CA PRO A 114 33.73 -8.40 -9.19
C PRO A 114 32.63 -7.43 -9.62
N ALA A 115 31.46 -7.98 -9.97
CA ALA A 115 30.27 -7.18 -10.27
C ALA A 115 29.77 -6.46 -9.00
N VAL A 116 29.28 -5.21 -9.16
CA VAL A 116 28.69 -4.42 -8.08
C VAL A 116 27.37 -5.02 -7.62
N GLY A 117 26.65 -5.63 -8.55
CA GLY A 117 25.44 -6.38 -8.25
C GLY A 117 25.06 -7.32 -9.38
N ARG A 118 24.04 -8.13 -9.12
CA ARG A 118 23.54 -9.12 -10.08
C ARG A 118 22.03 -9.18 -10.03
N LEU A 119 21.44 -9.39 -11.19
CA LEU A 119 20.00 -9.63 -11.37
C LEU A 119 19.83 -10.93 -12.13
N GLU A 120 19.09 -11.88 -11.55
CA GLU A 120 18.81 -13.16 -12.17
C GLU A 120 17.31 -13.37 -12.28
N PHE A 121 16.89 -13.97 -13.38
CA PHE A 121 15.51 -14.40 -13.62
C PHE A 121 15.50 -15.87 -13.97
N ALA A 122 14.48 -16.58 -13.49
CA ALA A 122 14.16 -17.92 -13.95
C ALA A 122 12.68 -18.01 -14.28
N GLU A 123 12.38 -18.73 -15.36
CA GLU A 123 11.01 -19.10 -15.75
C GLU A 123 10.62 -20.43 -15.16
N GLU A 124 9.33 -20.65 -15.04
CA GLU A 124 8.76 -21.96 -14.75
C GLU A 124 9.02 -22.90 -15.94
N GLY A 125 9.63 -24.06 -15.66
CA GLY A 125 9.81 -25.09 -16.67
C GLY A 125 8.47 -25.64 -17.16
N SER A 126 8.45 -26.16 -18.38
CA SER A 126 7.35 -26.95 -18.89
C SER A 126 7.68 -28.43 -18.79
N GLU A 127 6.67 -29.31 -18.93
CA GLU A 127 6.84 -30.77 -18.85
C GLU A 127 7.98 -31.23 -19.76
N GLY A 128 9.06 -31.75 -19.18
CA GLY A 128 10.25 -32.22 -19.90
C GLY A 128 11.30 -31.20 -20.30
N ALA A 129 11.11 -29.89 -19.98
CA ALA A 129 12.08 -28.84 -20.28
C ALA A 129 12.35 -27.94 -19.07
N ALA A 130 13.63 -27.68 -18.77
CA ALA A 130 14.02 -26.69 -17.76
C ALA A 130 13.58 -25.28 -18.21
N GLY A 131 13.12 -24.47 -17.26
CA GLY A 131 12.79 -23.05 -17.52
C GLY A 131 14.03 -22.26 -17.96
N ARG A 132 13.82 -21.23 -18.78
CA ARG A 132 14.91 -20.34 -19.20
C ARG A 132 15.45 -19.56 -18.00
N ARG A 133 16.73 -19.24 -18.07
CA ARG A 133 17.40 -18.42 -17.07
C ARG A 133 18.14 -17.26 -17.76
N LEU A 134 18.08 -16.10 -17.14
CA LEU A 134 18.78 -14.90 -17.58
C LEU A 134 19.54 -14.33 -16.38
N SER A 135 20.84 -14.11 -16.53
CA SER A 135 21.66 -13.45 -15.50
C SER A 135 22.31 -12.20 -16.09
N ILE A 136 22.19 -11.09 -15.38
CA ILE A 136 22.74 -9.80 -15.75
C ILE A 136 23.61 -9.32 -14.60
N GLU A 137 24.87 -9.05 -14.90
CA GLU A 137 25.82 -8.45 -14.00
C GLU A 137 25.79 -6.92 -14.17
N LEU A 138 25.76 -6.19 -13.07
CA LEU A 138 25.74 -4.74 -13.02
C LEU A 138 27.08 -4.24 -12.50
N GLY A 139 27.72 -3.39 -13.27
CA GLY A 139 28.98 -2.76 -12.94
C GLY A 139 28.79 -1.38 -12.30
N LYS A 140 29.84 -0.58 -12.31
CA LYS A 140 29.79 0.79 -11.79
C LYS A 140 29.03 1.75 -12.72
N ARG A 141 28.59 2.86 -12.17
CA ARG A 141 28.13 3.98 -13.00
C ARG A 141 29.28 4.66 -13.72
N SER A 142 29.03 5.10 -14.93
CA SER A 142 29.87 5.96 -15.73
C SER A 142 29.45 7.42 -15.56
N LEU A 143 30.28 8.34 -16.02
CA LEU A 143 29.94 9.76 -16.14
C LEU A 143 28.70 9.94 -17.05
N ALA A 144 27.95 11.02 -16.87
CA ALA A 144 26.77 11.38 -17.65
C ALA A 144 25.57 10.41 -17.50
N GLY A 145 25.36 9.81 -16.32
CA GLY A 145 24.16 9.04 -16.00
C GLY A 145 24.09 7.67 -16.68
N ARG A 146 25.17 7.20 -17.30
CA ARG A 146 25.29 5.86 -17.87
C ARG A 146 25.85 4.86 -16.88
N ALA A 147 25.72 3.57 -17.19
CA ALA A 147 26.19 2.49 -16.35
C ALA A 147 26.67 1.31 -17.19
N TYR A 148 27.48 0.45 -16.57
CA TYR A 148 27.97 -0.77 -17.22
C TYR A 148 27.11 -1.97 -16.79
N ALA A 149 26.76 -2.81 -17.75
CA ALA A 149 26.08 -4.07 -17.52
C ALA A 149 26.60 -5.14 -18.47
N ARG A 150 26.38 -6.41 -18.12
CA ARG A 150 26.76 -7.54 -18.94
C ARG A 150 25.72 -8.66 -18.76
N VAL A 151 25.21 -9.23 -19.84
CA VAL A 151 24.60 -10.55 -19.78
C VAL A 151 25.72 -11.56 -19.49
N ALA A 152 25.48 -12.52 -18.60
CA ALA A 152 26.52 -13.46 -18.18
C ALA A 152 27.22 -14.12 -19.39
N GLY A 153 28.55 -13.98 -19.45
CA GLY A 153 29.38 -14.47 -20.56
C GLY A 153 29.38 -13.63 -21.85
N GLY A 154 28.59 -12.54 -21.91
CA GLY A 154 28.52 -11.65 -23.07
C GLY A 154 29.47 -10.44 -23.00
N ASP A 155 29.30 -9.51 -23.93
CA ASP A 155 30.04 -8.26 -24.00
C ASP A 155 29.65 -7.29 -22.88
N VAL A 156 30.59 -6.39 -22.54
CA VAL A 156 30.32 -5.29 -21.62
C VAL A 156 29.53 -4.21 -22.35
N ALA A 157 28.30 -4.00 -21.91
CA ALA A 157 27.41 -3.00 -22.47
C ALA A 157 27.41 -1.71 -21.64
N VAL A 158 27.33 -0.57 -22.34
CA VAL A 158 27.03 0.73 -21.73
C VAL A 158 25.53 0.97 -21.92
N ILE A 159 24.79 1.06 -20.81
CA ILE A 159 23.34 1.25 -20.76
C ILE A 159 22.99 2.59 -20.10
N ASP A 160 21.71 2.97 -20.11
CA ASP A 160 21.25 4.03 -19.23
C ASP A 160 21.29 3.59 -17.74
N GLY A 161 21.25 4.54 -16.83
CA GLY A 161 21.34 4.24 -15.39
C GLY A 161 20.10 3.66 -14.76
N THR A 162 18.97 3.56 -15.49
CA THR A 162 17.67 3.22 -14.92
C THR A 162 17.66 1.83 -14.25
N LEU A 163 18.33 0.84 -14.88
CA LEU A 163 18.41 -0.49 -14.30
C LEU A 163 19.21 -0.49 -12.99
N HIS A 164 20.27 0.32 -12.90
CA HIS A 164 21.07 0.51 -11.68
C HIS A 164 20.24 1.16 -10.59
N ASP A 165 19.45 2.21 -10.93
CA ASP A 165 18.54 2.86 -9.97
C ASP A 165 17.60 1.83 -9.33
N ILE A 166 17.01 0.96 -10.13
CA ILE A 166 16.02 -0.02 -9.65
C ILE A 166 16.69 -1.14 -8.85
N VAL A 167 17.82 -1.64 -9.27
CA VAL A 167 18.45 -2.87 -8.71
C VAL A 167 19.44 -2.55 -7.60
N LEU A 168 20.26 -1.49 -7.77
CA LEU A 168 21.34 -1.17 -6.84
C LEU A 168 21.01 -0.05 -5.84
N GLU A 169 20.17 0.93 -6.24
CA GLU A 169 19.91 2.10 -5.39
C GLU A 169 18.57 1.99 -4.65
N ARG A 170 17.52 1.49 -5.33
CA ARG A 170 16.23 1.29 -4.68
C ARG A 170 16.31 0.18 -3.65
N ASP A 171 15.71 0.37 -2.48
CA ASP A 171 15.59 -0.68 -1.47
C ASP A 171 14.74 -1.86 -2.01
N PRO A 172 15.27 -3.09 -2.09
CA PRO A 172 14.52 -4.25 -2.58
C PRO A 172 13.25 -4.57 -1.77
N ARG A 173 13.15 -4.09 -0.53
CA ARG A 173 11.94 -4.19 0.28
C ARG A 173 10.76 -3.42 -0.32
N GLU A 174 11.01 -2.47 -1.24
CA GLU A 174 9.96 -1.77 -1.96
C GLU A 174 9.15 -2.65 -2.92
N PHE A 175 9.65 -3.83 -3.27
CA PHE A 175 8.89 -4.84 -4.02
C PHE A 175 7.85 -5.56 -3.16
N ARG A 176 7.94 -5.47 -1.83
CA ARG A 176 7.00 -6.10 -0.91
C ARG A 176 5.62 -5.46 -0.96
N ARG A 177 4.61 -6.26 -0.69
CA ARG A 177 3.25 -5.75 -0.49
C ARG A 177 3.24 -4.83 0.73
N ARG A 178 2.55 -3.70 0.59
CA ARG A 178 2.46 -2.67 1.64
C ARG A 178 1.12 -2.66 2.35
N GLU A 179 0.17 -3.47 1.91
CA GLU A 179 -1.13 -3.60 2.57
C GLU A 179 -0.91 -4.07 4.01
N ILE A 180 -1.50 -3.33 4.97
CA ILE A 180 -1.41 -3.67 6.40
C ILE A 180 -2.32 -4.86 6.70
N PHE A 181 -3.50 -4.85 6.09
CA PHE A 181 -4.49 -5.91 6.21
C PHE A 181 -4.79 -6.49 4.82
N PRO A 182 -3.97 -7.42 4.32
CA PRO A 182 -4.14 -7.97 2.99
C PRO A 182 -5.36 -8.90 2.90
N ASP A 183 -5.90 -9.02 1.69
CA ASP A 183 -6.88 -10.03 1.29
C ASP A 183 -8.20 -10.01 2.09
N LEU A 184 -8.62 -8.81 2.54
CA LEU A 184 -9.91 -8.61 3.22
C LEU A 184 -11.05 -8.53 2.21
N ALA A 185 -11.85 -9.59 2.10
CA ALA A 185 -13.08 -9.58 1.32
C ALA A 185 -14.16 -8.77 2.04
N THR A 186 -14.47 -9.16 3.28
CA THR A 186 -15.42 -8.48 4.17
C THR A 186 -14.79 -8.34 5.55
N ILE A 187 -15.11 -7.27 6.26
CA ILE A 187 -14.73 -7.12 7.66
C ILE A 187 -15.92 -7.49 8.52
N ASP A 188 -15.79 -8.55 9.33
CA ASP A 188 -16.82 -9.00 10.25
C ASP A 188 -16.75 -8.26 11.59
N ALA A 189 -15.52 -7.89 12.01
CA ALA A 189 -15.32 -7.01 13.14
C ALA A 189 -13.99 -6.25 13.00
N ALA A 190 -13.95 -5.05 13.56
CA ALA A 190 -12.75 -4.25 13.72
C ALA A 190 -12.65 -3.75 15.15
N MET A 191 -11.47 -3.86 15.75
CA MET A 191 -11.18 -3.41 17.09
C MET A 191 -10.00 -2.45 17.07
N PHE A 192 -10.13 -1.34 17.75
CA PHE A 192 -9.04 -0.45 18.11
C PHE A 192 -8.90 -0.42 19.63
N GLU A 193 -7.67 -0.56 20.12
CA GLU A 193 -7.38 -0.52 21.56
C GLU A 193 -6.11 0.32 21.80
N SER A 194 -6.17 1.29 22.71
CA SER A 194 -5.04 2.11 23.12
C SER A 194 -5.23 2.53 24.59
N GLY A 195 -4.49 1.91 25.50
CA GLY A 195 -4.67 2.08 26.94
C GLY A 195 -6.11 1.74 27.35
N PRO A 196 -6.83 2.65 28.02
CA PRO A 196 -8.23 2.41 28.44
C PRO A 196 -9.24 2.55 27.29
N ASN A 197 -8.83 3.13 26.16
CA ASN A 197 -9.72 3.38 25.03
C ASN A 197 -9.87 2.13 24.19
N LYS A 198 -11.08 1.62 24.11
CA LYS A 198 -11.42 0.48 23.27
C LYS A 198 -12.65 0.80 22.41
N VAL A 199 -12.52 0.61 21.10
CA VAL A 199 -13.60 0.75 20.15
C VAL A 199 -13.75 -0.58 19.43
N VAL A 200 -14.96 -1.14 19.42
CA VAL A 200 -15.26 -2.39 18.72
C VAL A 200 -16.46 -2.17 17.82
N LEU A 201 -16.24 -2.37 16.53
CA LEU A 201 -17.27 -2.37 15.50
C LEU A 201 -17.48 -3.81 15.03
N ALA A 202 -18.70 -4.30 15.08
CA ALA A 202 -19.06 -5.65 14.61
C ALA A 202 -20.14 -5.59 13.54
N ARG A 203 -20.07 -6.50 12.58
CA ARG A 203 -21.04 -6.62 11.50
C ARG A 203 -22.30 -7.34 11.98
N GLU A 204 -23.45 -6.76 11.70
CA GLU A 204 -24.77 -7.36 11.96
C GLU A 204 -25.57 -7.38 10.65
N GLY A 205 -25.55 -8.51 9.98
CA GLY A 205 -26.17 -8.64 8.65
C GLY A 205 -25.48 -7.76 7.59
N ARG A 206 -26.19 -6.73 7.10
CA ARG A 206 -25.66 -5.76 6.13
C ARG A 206 -25.21 -4.44 6.76
N ALA A 207 -25.36 -4.30 8.08
CA ALA A 207 -25.01 -3.10 8.82
C ALA A 207 -23.88 -3.41 9.82
N TYR A 208 -23.43 -2.38 10.51
CA TYR A 208 -22.48 -2.49 11.62
C TYR A 208 -23.12 -2.00 12.91
N ARG A 209 -22.65 -2.57 14.01
CA ARG A 209 -22.98 -2.18 15.37
C ARG A 209 -21.72 -1.81 16.12
N LEU A 210 -21.77 -0.77 16.92
CA LEU A 210 -20.74 -0.46 17.90
C LEU A 210 -20.98 -1.35 19.13
N GLU A 211 -19.99 -2.15 19.52
CA GLU A 211 -20.05 -3.03 20.70
C GLU A 211 -19.31 -2.43 21.90
N ALA A 212 -18.31 -1.57 21.67
CA ALA A 212 -17.58 -0.84 22.68
C ALA A 212 -17.18 0.54 22.15
N PRO A 213 -17.14 1.59 23.00
CA PRO A 213 -17.33 1.59 24.45
C PRO A 213 -18.81 1.46 24.86
N VAL A 214 -19.74 1.65 23.95
CA VAL A 214 -21.18 1.53 24.19
C VAL A 214 -21.83 0.66 23.12
N ARG A 215 -22.72 -0.20 23.51
CA ARG A 215 -23.44 -1.06 22.57
C ARG A 215 -24.62 -0.30 21.94
N THR A 216 -24.47 0.07 20.66
CA THR A 216 -25.47 0.86 19.93
C THR A 216 -25.36 0.62 18.42
N ARG A 217 -26.33 1.13 17.67
CA ARG A 217 -26.27 1.14 16.21
C ARG A 217 -25.12 2.01 15.74
N ALA A 218 -24.41 1.54 14.72
CA ALA A 218 -23.42 2.37 14.05
C ALA A 218 -24.05 3.21 12.92
N ASP A 219 -23.56 4.44 12.76
CA ASP A 219 -23.86 5.23 11.56
C ASP A 219 -23.29 4.50 10.35
N ARG A 220 -24.15 4.18 9.40
CA ARG A 220 -23.81 3.33 8.27
C ARG A 220 -22.67 3.93 7.43
N ALA A 221 -22.76 5.21 7.10
CA ALA A 221 -21.79 5.87 6.25
C ALA A 221 -20.41 5.93 6.92
N GLN A 222 -20.38 6.29 8.22
CA GLN A 222 -19.14 6.37 8.98
C GLN A 222 -18.50 4.98 9.21
N ALA A 223 -19.33 3.96 9.44
CA ALA A 223 -18.85 2.59 9.60
C ALA A 223 -18.28 2.03 8.28
N GLU A 224 -18.97 2.25 7.14
CA GLU A 224 -18.48 1.87 5.81
C GLU A 224 -17.19 2.61 5.46
N GLU A 225 -17.08 3.91 5.72
CA GLU A 225 -15.86 4.71 5.52
C GLU A 225 -14.69 4.18 6.33
N PHE A 226 -14.91 3.87 7.61
CA PHE A 226 -13.90 3.29 8.50
C PHE A 226 -13.43 1.91 8.01
N VAL A 227 -14.34 1.03 7.66
CA VAL A 227 -14.05 -0.30 7.12
C VAL A 227 -13.25 -0.21 5.81
N ASP A 228 -13.63 0.68 4.93
CA ASP A 228 -12.93 0.90 3.67
C ASP A 228 -11.54 1.51 3.87
N ALA A 229 -11.38 2.35 4.90
CA ALA A 229 -10.06 2.88 5.28
C ALA A 229 -9.13 1.76 5.75
N LEU A 230 -9.61 0.80 6.55
CA LEU A 230 -8.84 -0.38 6.97
C LEU A 230 -8.42 -1.24 5.76
N LYS A 231 -9.32 -1.47 4.80
CA LYS A 231 -9.01 -2.22 3.58
C LYS A 231 -7.93 -1.55 2.72
N ARG A 232 -7.90 -0.22 2.70
CA ARG A 232 -6.93 0.56 1.93
C ARG A 232 -5.65 0.90 2.69
N ALA A 233 -5.56 0.53 3.98
CA ALA A 233 -4.43 0.88 4.82
C ALA A 233 -3.12 0.27 4.29
N LYS A 234 -2.13 1.13 4.04
CA LYS A 234 -0.80 0.74 3.54
C LYS A 234 0.29 1.34 4.41
N SER A 235 1.36 0.59 4.58
CA SER A 235 2.60 1.11 5.16
C SER A 235 3.29 2.09 4.21
N ALA A 236 3.99 3.07 4.77
CA ALA A 236 4.81 4.00 3.99
C ALA A 236 6.17 3.40 3.60
N GLY A 237 6.58 2.29 4.23
CA GLY A 237 7.82 1.59 3.94
C GLY A 237 8.23 0.67 5.08
N PHE A 238 9.36 0.02 4.90
CA PHE A 238 9.96 -0.92 5.84
C PHE A 238 11.11 -0.24 6.59
N VAL A 239 11.17 -0.41 7.91
CA VAL A 239 12.19 0.18 8.77
C VAL A 239 13.34 -0.80 8.96
N THR A 240 13.01 -2.00 9.45
CA THR A 240 13.98 -3.08 9.67
C THR A 240 13.32 -4.43 9.58
N ASP A 241 14.11 -5.43 9.24
CA ASP A 241 13.70 -6.83 9.25
C ASP A 241 14.28 -7.53 10.49
N ALA A 242 13.50 -8.43 11.09
CA ALA A 242 13.89 -9.22 12.26
C ALA A 242 14.55 -8.36 13.38
N PRO A 243 13.85 -7.36 13.93
CA PRO A 243 14.39 -6.51 14.97
C PRO A 243 14.76 -7.32 16.21
N ASN A 244 15.92 -7.03 16.82
CA ASN A 244 16.37 -7.70 18.03
C ASN A 244 15.58 -7.28 19.27
N ASP A 245 15.08 -6.05 19.28
CA ASP A 245 14.31 -5.48 20.37
C ASP A 245 13.16 -4.64 19.83
N LEU A 246 11.93 -5.00 20.16
CA LEU A 246 10.74 -4.27 19.77
C LEU A 246 10.45 -3.06 20.68
N ALA A 247 11.03 -3.01 21.87
CA ALA A 247 10.81 -1.92 22.82
C ALA A 247 11.36 -0.58 22.29
N ILE A 248 12.45 -0.59 21.51
CA ILE A 248 13.02 0.63 20.91
C ILE A 248 12.10 1.30 19.87
N TYR A 249 11.08 0.58 19.40
CA TYR A 249 10.05 1.07 18.48
C TYR A 249 8.72 1.35 19.21
N GLY A 250 8.68 1.17 20.54
CA GLY A 250 7.43 1.26 21.31
C GLY A 250 6.41 0.16 20.95
N LEU A 251 6.90 -1.00 20.49
CA LEU A 251 6.08 -2.14 20.06
C LEU A 251 6.02 -3.26 21.12
N SER A 252 6.70 -3.09 22.27
CA SER A 252 6.70 -4.04 23.37
C SER A 252 6.74 -3.32 24.74
N PRO A 253 5.57 -2.99 25.33
CA PRO A 253 4.21 -3.16 24.81
C PRO A 253 3.86 -2.13 23.71
N PRO A 254 2.93 -2.45 22.79
CA PRO A 254 2.50 -1.50 21.78
C PRO A 254 1.65 -0.38 22.39
N SER A 255 1.74 0.83 21.81
CA SER A 255 0.94 1.98 22.24
C SER A 255 -0.53 1.86 21.81
N ALA A 256 -0.80 1.12 20.74
CA ALA A 256 -2.14 0.76 20.30
C ALA A 256 -2.13 -0.54 19.49
N THR A 257 -3.29 -1.17 19.40
CA THR A 257 -3.54 -2.36 18.57
C THR A 257 -4.77 -2.14 17.73
N ILE A 258 -4.67 -2.48 16.44
CA ILE A 258 -5.79 -2.54 15.51
C ILE A 258 -5.96 -3.99 15.10
N GLU A 259 -7.12 -4.58 15.39
CA GLU A 259 -7.47 -5.95 15.01
C GLU A 259 -8.60 -5.91 13.98
N VAL A 260 -8.48 -6.72 12.94
CA VAL A 260 -9.51 -6.91 11.91
C VAL A 260 -9.82 -8.39 11.80
N ARG A 261 -11.11 -8.73 11.81
CA ARG A 261 -11.62 -10.09 11.60
C ARG A 261 -12.35 -10.17 10.27
N SER A 262 -12.02 -11.17 9.48
CA SER A 262 -12.60 -11.41 8.15
C SER A 262 -12.65 -12.90 7.86
N GLY A 263 -13.85 -13.46 7.66
CA GLY A 263 -14.03 -14.87 7.26
C GLY A 263 -13.36 -15.87 8.19
N GLY A 264 -13.31 -15.61 9.49
CA GLY A 264 -12.66 -16.46 10.50
C GLY A 264 -11.16 -16.20 10.69
N SER A 265 -10.50 -15.41 9.84
CA SER A 265 -9.13 -14.97 10.02
C SER A 265 -9.06 -13.71 10.88
N VAL A 266 -7.96 -13.57 11.63
CA VAL A 266 -7.67 -12.40 12.47
C VAL A 266 -6.34 -11.83 12.03
N GLN A 267 -6.32 -10.54 11.76
CA GLN A 267 -5.10 -9.79 11.42
C GLN A 267 -4.94 -8.65 12.40
N ARG A 268 -3.70 -8.41 12.87
CA ARG A 268 -3.41 -7.35 13.84
C ARG A 268 -2.27 -6.47 13.36
N LEU A 269 -2.43 -5.17 13.61
CA LEU A 269 -1.38 -4.18 13.55
C LEU A 269 -1.08 -3.70 14.96
N PHE A 270 0.13 -3.90 15.42
CA PHE A 270 0.67 -3.26 16.62
C PHE A 270 1.26 -1.92 16.22
N VAL A 271 0.88 -0.85 16.91
CA VAL A 271 1.33 0.53 16.67
C VAL A 271 2.25 0.94 17.82
N GLY A 272 3.42 1.40 17.47
CA GLY A 272 4.46 1.82 18.41
C GLY A 272 4.60 3.34 18.52
N ASP A 273 5.83 3.78 18.78
CA ASP A 273 6.20 5.18 18.95
C ASP A 273 6.26 5.95 17.62
N PRO A 274 6.24 7.29 17.64
CA PRO A 274 6.55 8.10 16.47
C PRO A 274 7.93 7.76 15.89
N VAL A 275 8.04 7.75 14.55
CA VAL A 275 9.31 7.39 13.87
C VAL A 275 10.46 8.36 14.14
N SER A 276 10.14 9.58 14.58
CA SER A 276 11.08 10.59 15.08
C SER A 276 10.34 11.64 15.90
N ILE A 277 11.07 12.48 16.61
CA ILE A 277 10.49 13.58 17.40
C ILE A 277 9.69 14.50 16.47
N GLY A 278 8.41 14.72 16.81
CA GLY A 278 7.48 15.53 16.02
C GLY A 278 6.89 14.86 14.78
N ALA A 279 7.30 13.63 14.44
CA ALA A 279 6.69 12.88 13.35
C ALA A 279 5.28 12.42 13.71
N GLN A 280 4.40 12.49 12.71
CA GLN A 280 3.04 11.94 12.82
C GLN A 280 2.97 10.46 12.45
N ASP A 281 3.91 10.00 11.60
CA ASP A 281 4.07 8.59 11.25
C ASP A 281 4.58 7.80 12.47
N ARG A 282 4.14 6.56 12.60
CA ARG A 282 4.53 5.70 13.72
C ARG A 282 5.16 4.41 13.24
N PHE A 283 5.94 3.79 14.10
CA PHE A 283 6.35 2.41 13.91
C PHE A 283 5.15 1.48 14.01
N GLY A 284 5.16 0.42 13.21
CA GLY A 284 4.13 -0.61 13.24
C GLY A 284 4.71 -1.98 12.99
N LEU A 285 4.02 -2.99 13.50
CA LEU A 285 4.32 -4.41 13.26
C LEU A 285 3.01 -5.13 12.92
N VAL A 286 2.95 -5.69 11.73
CA VAL A 286 1.85 -6.58 11.35
C VAL A 286 2.11 -7.95 11.96
N GLU A 287 1.15 -8.50 12.69
CA GLU A 287 1.29 -9.81 13.34
C GLU A 287 1.68 -10.91 12.34
N GLY A 288 2.63 -11.75 12.72
CA GLY A 288 3.16 -12.82 11.86
C GLY A 288 4.16 -12.36 10.79
N THR A 289 4.50 -11.07 10.73
CA THR A 289 5.57 -10.57 9.83
C THR A 289 6.84 -10.26 10.65
N PRO A 290 8.03 -10.45 10.05
CA PRO A 290 9.28 -10.18 10.75
C PRO A 290 9.71 -8.70 10.71
N SER A 291 8.95 -7.83 10.03
CA SER A 291 9.41 -6.49 9.67
C SER A 291 8.68 -5.40 10.43
N VAL A 292 9.43 -4.48 11.03
CA VAL A 292 8.88 -3.21 11.50
C VAL A 292 8.67 -2.30 10.29
N VAL A 293 7.49 -1.73 10.20
CA VAL A 293 7.05 -0.84 9.11
C VAL A 293 6.83 0.58 9.61
N ARG A 294 6.83 1.54 8.71
CA ARG A 294 6.36 2.90 8.97
C ARG A 294 4.87 2.99 8.59
N VAL A 295 4.03 3.27 9.56
CA VAL A 295 2.59 3.48 9.36
C VAL A 295 2.35 4.98 9.22
N PRO A 296 1.86 5.46 8.07
CA PRO A 296 1.68 6.88 7.85
C PRO A 296 0.53 7.44 8.70
N ALA A 297 0.66 8.70 9.13
CA ALA A 297 -0.35 9.40 9.91
C ALA A 297 -1.72 9.38 9.25
N THR A 298 -1.79 9.47 7.92
CA THR A 298 -3.04 9.40 7.16
C THR A 298 -3.76 8.06 7.30
N ALA A 299 -3.03 6.94 7.34
CA ALA A 299 -3.61 5.63 7.60
C ALA A 299 -4.09 5.51 9.05
N LEU A 300 -3.34 6.04 10.03
CA LEU A 300 -3.72 6.04 11.43
C LEU A 300 -4.94 6.94 11.69
N ALA A 301 -4.99 8.13 11.11
CA ALA A 301 -6.11 9.07 11.30
C ALA A 301 -7.46 8.46 10.87
N THR A 302 -7.44 7.57 9.88
CA THR A 302 -8.62 6.86 9.40
C THR A 302 -8.87 5.53 10.09
N ALA A 303 -7.80 4.86 10.56
CA ALA A 303 -7.87 3.57 11.26
C ALA A 303 -8.10 3.71 12.78
N ILE A 304 -7.99 4.92 13.35
CA ILE A 304 -8.30 5.23 14.75
C ILE A 304 -9.64 5.96 14.78
N PRO A 305 -10.75 5.24 15.03
CA PRO A 305 -12.08 5.84 14.95
C PRO A 305 -12.35 6.70 16.19
N ARG A 306 -12.98 7.85 15.96
CA ARG A 306 -13.69 8.54 17.03
C ARG A 306 -15.05 7.87 17.19
N TYR A 307 -15.23 7.12 18.27
CA TYR A 307 -16.44 6.30 18.46
C TYR A 307 -17.73 7.15 18.40
N GLU A 308 -17.68 8.42 18.82
CA GLU A 308 -18.83 9.33 18.76
C GLU A 308 -19.33 9.55 17.33
N ARG A 309 -18.43 9.53 16.35
CA ARG A 309 -18.80 9.62 14.93
C ARG A 309 -19.40 8.32 14.39
N LEU A 310 -19.03 7.20 15.00
CA LEU A 310 -19.58 5.90 14.61
C LEU A 310 -20.98 5.64 15.16
N ILE A 311 -21.44 6.43 16.13
CA ILE A 311 -22.80 6.25 16.70
C ILE A 311 -23.83 6.77 15.71
N ASP A 312 -24.86 5.93 15.42
CA ASP A 312 -26.03 6.39 14.69
C ASP A 312 -26.83 7.39 15.52
N GLY A 313 -26.72 8.66 15.16
CA GLY A 313 -27.42 9.75 15.83
C GLY A 313 -28.91 9.85 15.49
N THR A 314 -29.47 8.95 14.67
CA THR A 314 -30.91 8.97 14.37
C THR A 314 -31.74 8.63 15.60
N ALA A 315 -32.77 9.43 15.85
CA ALA A 315 -33.62 9.29 17.03
C ALA A 315 -34.36 7.93 17.05
N THR A 316 -34.63 7.36 15.88
CA THR A 316 -35.31 6.06 15.76
C THR A 316 -34.75 5.22 14.61
N ALA A 317 -34.80 3.91 14.77
CA ALA A 317 -34.46 2.94 13.73
C ALA A 317 -35.70 2.57 12.83
N VAL A 318 -36.85 3.09 13.16
CA VAL A 318 -38.12 2.74 12.47
C VAL A 318 -38.18 3.46 11.13
N ARG A 319 -38.48 2.72 10.06
CA ARG A 319 -38.66 3.35 8.74
C ARG A 319 -40.09 3.92 8.65
N ALA A 320 -40.28 5.07 8.03
CA ALA A 320 -41.55 5.76 7.90
C ALA A 320 -42.67 4.85 7.36
N GLN A 321 -42.35 3.93 6.45
CA GLN A 321 -43.30 2.97 5.88
C GLN A 321 -43.83 1.93 6.89
N ASP A 322 -43.03 1.63 7.92
CA ASP A 322 -43.35 0.59 8.93
C ASP A 322 -44.11 1.17 10.14
N VAL A 323 -44.28 2.51 10.17
CA VAL A 323 -45.02 3.18 11.24
C VAL A 323 -46.50 3.10 11.01
N GLY A 324 -47.22 2.40 11.89
CA GLY A 324 -48.70 2.31 11.89
C GLY A 324 -49.37 3.29 12.85
N ALA A 325 -48.60 3.79 13.85
CA ALA A 325 -49.15 4.68 14.86
C ALA A 325 -48.04 5.64 15.40
N ILE A 326 -48.45 6.82 15.80
CA ILE A 326 -47.61 7.80 16.47
C ILE A 326 -48.41 8.36 17.65
N ASP A 327 -47.87 8.25 18.86
CA ASP A 327 -48.39 8.89 20.05
C ASP A 327 -47.37 9.91 20.55
N ILE A 328 -47.80 11.14 20.73
CA ILE A 328 -47.01 12.26 21.23
C ILE A 328 -47.71 12.74 22.51
N ASP A 329 -47.05 12.55 23.64
CA ASP A 329 -47.50 12.99 24.95
C ASP A 329 -46.79 14.24 25.38
N GLY A 330 -47.50 15.33 25.46
CA GLY A 330 -47.08 16.57 26.08
C GLY A 330 -47.48 16.65 27.56
N ALA A 331 -47.11 17.74 28.25
CA ALA A 331 -47.46 17.96 29.66
C ALA A 331 -48.99 18.01 29.85
N ASP A 332 -49.67 18.79 29.00
CA ASP A 332 -51.13 19.03 29.10
C ASP A 332 -51.96 18.43 27.97
N GLU A 333 -51.35 18.12 26.86
CA GLU A 333 -52.03 17.67 25.65
C GLU A 333 -51.36 16.39 25.10
N TYR A 334 -52.12 15.57 24.41
CA TYR A 334 -51.63 14.44 23.65
C TYR A 334 -52.16 14.49 22.20
N LEU A 335 -51.33 13.94 21.29
CA LEU A 335 -51.67 13.71 19.89
C LEU A 335 -51.48 12.22 19.57
N SER A 336 -52.51 11.56 19.12
CA SER A 336 -52.47 10.18 18.65
C SER A 336 -52.76 10.14 17.17
N LEU A 337 -51.86 9.57 16.36
CA LEU A 337 -52.07 9.35 14.94
C LEU A 337 -52.11 7.86 14.68
N ARG A 338 -53.07 7.43 13.83
CA ARG A 338 -53.25 6.04 13.42
C ARG A 338 -53.36 5.94 11.91
N ARG A 339 -52.61 5.02 11.31
CA ARG A 339 -52.69 4.74 9.88
C ARG A 339 -53.82 3.72 9.63
N GLY A 340 -54.80 4.11 8.87
CA GLY A 340 -55.90 3.24 8.40
C GLY A 340 -55.78 2.92 6.91
N THR A 341 -56.72 2.13 6.40
CA THR A 341 -56.82 1.81 4.96
C THR A 341 -57.00 3.04 4.07
N ASP A 342 -57.71 4.04 4.57
CA ASP A 342 -58.06 5.27 3.83
C ASP A 342 -57.20 6.49 4.18
N GLY A 343 -56.07 6.28 4.85
CA GLY A 343 -55.16 7.34 5.25
C GLY A 343 -54.98 7.44 6.77
N TRP A 344 -54.53 8.62 7.22
CA TRP A 344 -54.25 8.88 8.62
C TRP A 344 -55.39 9.56 9.35
N THR A 345 -55.65 9.12 10.58
CA THR A 345 -56.55 9.79 11.53
C THR A 345 -55.77 10.36 12.69
N ALA A 346 -56.17 11.51 13.17
CA ALA A 346 -55.58 12.16 14.32
C ALA A 346 -56.64 12.31 15.43
N GLU A 347 -56.20 12.10 16.68
CA GLU A 347 -56.94 12.42 17.89
C GLU A 347 -56.09 13.33 18.76
N ILE A 348 -56.65 14.47 19.15
CA ILE A 348 -55.99 15.43 20.06
C ILE A 348 -56.88 15.57 21.31
N GLY A 349 -56.28 15.48 22.47
CA GLY A 349 -56.98 15.63 23.74
C GLY A 349 -56.10 16.32 24.80
N ARG A 350 -56.74 16.79 25.86
CA ARG A 350 -56.05 17.35 27.05
C ARG A 350 -56.13 16.30 28.18
N ARG A 351 -55.04 16.17 28.92
CA ARG A 351 -55.01 15.32 30.10
C ARG A 351 -55.99 15.84 31.15
N GLY A 352 -56.84 14.93 31.66
CA GLY A 352 -57.86 15.28 32.65
C GLY A 352 -59.13 15.94 32.09
N SER A 353 -59.27 16.03 30.77
CA SER A 353 -60.46 16.53 30.11
C SER A 353 -61.13 15.42 29.27
N GLU A 354 -62.46 15.39 29.25
CA GLU A 354 -63.23 14.49 28.36
C GLU A 354 -63.30 15.05 26.92
N SER A 355 -62.81 16.28 26.69
CA SER A 355 -62.82 16.91 25.39
C SER A 355 -61.76 16.33 24.46
N ARG A 356 -62.19 15.60 23.44
CA ARG A 356 -61.32 15.00 22.38
C ARG A 356 -61.77 15.53 21.04
N ARG A 357 -60.83 15.84 20.16
CA ARG A 357 -61.06 16.14 18.76
C ARG A 357 -60.43 15.07 17.91
N ALA A 358 -61.21 14.42 17.09
CA ALA A 358 -60.71 13.43 16.15
C ALA A 358 -61.08 13.83 14.71
N GLY A 359 -60.20 13.53 13.78
CA GLY A 359 -60.39 13.88 12.38
C GLY A 359 -59.37 13.23 11.46
N ARG A 360 -59.62 13.33 10.17
CA ARG A 360 -58.61 12.90 9.15
C ARG A 360 -57.55 14.02 9.00
N ILE A 361 -56.31 13.64 8.86
CA ILE A 361 -55.26 14.54 8.48
C ILE A 361 -54.84 14.30 7.03
N SER A 362 -54.33 15.35 6.37
CA SER A 362 -53.82 15.19 5.02
C SER A 362 -52.63 14.23 5.01
N LYS A 363 -52.56 13.45 3.94
CA LYS A 363 -51.43 12.50 3.73
C LYS A 363 -50.09 13.24 3.83
N ASP A 364 -49.98 14.39 3.20
CA ASP A 364 -48.76 15.21 3.20
C ASP A 364 -48.35 15.70 4.61
N ALA A 365 -49.29 16.00 5.48
CA ALA A 365 -49.01 16.39 6.86
C ALA A 365 -48.49 15.21 7.68
N ALA A 366 -49.10 14.04 7.52
CA ALA A 366 -48.64 12.83 8.18
C ALA A 366 -47.25 12.40 7.68
N GLU A 367 -46.99 12.46 6.38
CA GLU A 367 -45.73 12.11 5.78
C GLU A 367 -44.63 13.09 6.21
N ARG A 368 -44.89 14.40 6.29
CA ARG A 368 -43.92 15.37 6.83
C ARG A 368 -43.59 15.10 8.28
N LEU A 369 -44.57 14.81 9.13
CA LEU A 369 -44.31 14.47 10.53
C LEU A 369 -43.50 13.17 10.65
N LEU A 370 -43.86 12.15 9.91
CA LEU A 370 -43.12 10.89 9.85
C LEU A 370 -41.66 11.12 9.39
N ALA A 371 -41.49 11.87 8.31
CA ALA A 371 -40.15 12.21 7.82
C ALA A 371 -39.33 12.95 8.90
N SER A 372 -39.94 13.95 9.57
CA SER A 372 -39.23 14.68 10.63
C SER A 372 -38.82 13.78 11.80
N LEU A 373 -39.70 12.87 12.24
CA LEU A 373 -39.40 11.96 13.35
C LEU A 373 -38.39 10.88 12.97
N THR A 374 -38.51 10.30 11.77
CA THR A 374 -37.63 9.20 11.33
C THR A 374 -36.28 9.66 10.82
N THR A 375 -36.12 10.95 10.45
CA THR A 375 -34.86 11.55 10.04
C THR A 375 -34.25 12.47 11.11
N ALA A 376 -34.92 12.66 12.25
CA ALA A 376 -34.37 13.45 13.36
C ALA A 376 -33.04 12.87 13.81
N ARG A 377 -32.03 13.73 13.88
CA ARG A 377 -30.68 13.38 14.35
C ARG A 377 -30.32 14.20 15.57
N ALA A 378 -29.61 13.56 16.50
CA ALA A 378 -28.98 14.26 17.61
C ALA A 378 -27.89 15.21 17.07
N GLY A 379 -27.83 16.44 17.59
CA GLY A 379 -26.76 17.38 17.26
C GLY A 379 -25.41 16.97 17.83
N SER A 380 -25.41 16.26 18.96
CA SER A 380 -24.23 15.61 19.56
C SER A 380 -24.65 14.35 20.32
N VAL A 381 -23.75 13.41 20.39
CA VAL A 381 -23.92 12.18 21.19
C VAL A 381 -22.87 12.17 22.28
N GLN A 382 -23.30 12.06 23.53
CA GLN A 382 -22.42 11.87 24.69
C GLN A 382 -22.74 10.55 25.35
N VAL A 383 -21.70 9.77 25.65
CA VAL A 383 -21.85 8.55 26.43
C VAL A 383 -21.83 8.92 27.91
N ALA A 384 -22.96 8.81 28.56
CA ALA A 384 -23.02 8.97 30.01
C ALA A 384 -22.24 7.81 30.66
N ALA A 385 -21.32 8.16 31.57
CA ALA A 385 -20.74 7.15 32.45
C ALA A 385 -21.87 6.68 33.39
N PHE A 386 -22.32 5.44 33.20
CA PHE A 386 -23.22 4.83 34.18
C PHE A 386 -22.40 4.58 35.45
N PRO A 387 -22.85 5.03 36.63
CA PRO A 387 -22.24 4.62 37.87
C PRO A 387 -22.30 3.09 37.98
N GLN A 388 -21.16 2.46 38.27
CA GLN A 388 -21.05 1.03 38.52
C GLN A 388 -21.78 0.66 39.80
#